data_f32adf8d22b2a22f782d6d79fc966a41
#
_entry.id   f32adf8d22b2a22f782d6d79fc966a41
#
_cell.length_a   1.000
_cell.length_b   1.000
_cell.length_c   1.000
_cell.angle_alpha   90.00
_cell.angle_beta   90.00
_cell.angle_gamma   90.00
#
_symmetry.space_group_name_H-M   'P 1'
#
loop_
_entity.id
_entity.type
_entity.pdbx_description
1 polymer ?
#
loop_
_entity_poly.entity_id
_entity_poly.type
_entity_poly.pdbx_seq_one_letter_code
_entity_poly.pdbx_strand_id
1 'polypeptide(L)'
;MDRLISISILRPIAVIAAVLMIVMFGGVALQSIPIQLTPDVNRPVITVTTIWGGAAPAEVEREIVNRQEDELRGVEGLKSIVSQSETGRARVTLEFGVGQDMDKALLLVANRLDRVGGYPTEVDEPTLNTAGSEDEAIAWLILRRTGDNERLIHTYFDFAENVIKDRLERINGVSEVRVYGGAEREMQVVVDPESLAQYRLTIPQVVTALRSANASISAGAVDEGKRRYVVRTEGDFVSRETVSQVVLRSIKDEMSGRVARVTVADVADVVFDYKTPVAKIRMMGEPALALPVYRETGANVIAVMKEVRAAVSEVNQDFLVPENLILTQVYDETTYIDSAIELVQQNIYIGGGLAAIVLMLFLRSMGATLVVSLAIPVSVIGSFVAMAAMGRSINVISLAGLAFAVGMVVDAAIVVLENIFRLRQGGMPIKDAAFQGANQVWGAVLVSALTTVMVFIPILVMELEVGQLFRDIAVAISVAVILSLLVSVTVIPALASRLLKGDYKDETARRRIPIIDPLASGFVAMIMAFTGAVSRRRSLAVGVVAGVVMISGL
;
A
#
# COMPACT_ATOMS: atom_id res chain seq x y z
N MET A 1 38.08 16.27 4.74
CA MET A 1 37.36 16.22 6.04
C MET A 1 37.87 17.26 7.03
N ASP A 2 39.16 17.52 7.15
CA ASP A 2 39.73 18.51 8.10
C ASP A 2 39.11 19.90 7.99
N ARG A 3 38.86 20.39 6.74
CA ARG A 3 38.19 21.68 6.51
C ARG A 3 36.75 21.68 7.02
N LEU A 4 36.04 20.58 6.87
CA LEU A 4 34.63 20.48 7.26
C LEU A 4 34.50 20.46 8.79
N ILE A 5 35.32 19.67 9.48
CA ILE A 5 35.40 19.66 10.95
C ILE A 5 35.81 21.05 11.48
N SER A 6 36.84 21.66 10.89
CA SER A 6 37.32 22.99 11.29
C SER A 6 36.23 24.06 11.10
N ILE A 7 35.53 24.09 9.95
CA ILE A 7 34.43 25.04 9.70
C ILE A 7 33.29 24.85 10.72
N SER A 8 32.93 23.60 11.05
CA SER A 8 31.86 23.31 12.00
C SER A 8 32.16 23.84 13.41
N ILE A 9 33.42 23.73 13.85
CA ILE A 9 33.86 24.23 15.17
C ILE A 9 34.01 25.76 15.16
N LEU A 10 34.47 26.35 14.06
CA LEU A 10 34.64 27.81 13.95
C LEU A 10 33.30 28.54 13.78
N ARG A 11 32.32 27.90 13.14
CA ARG A 11 30.99 28.49 12.86
C ARG A 11 29.85 27.64 13.44
N PRO A 12 29.79 27.42 14.76
CA PRO A 12 28.79 26.52 15.35
C PRO A 12 27.34 27.01 15.18
N ILE A 13 27.13 28.32 15.03
CA ILE A 13 25.80 28.90 14.74
C ILE A 13 25.30 28.44 13.38
N ALA A 14 26.20 28.37 12.36
CA ALA A 14 25.82 27.86 11.03
C ALA A 14 25.43 26.38 11.08
N VAL A 15 26.12 25.57 11.90
CA VAL A 15 25.77 24.16 12.11
C VAL A 15 24.40 24.03 12.78
N ILE A 16 24.13 24.84 13.81
CA ILE A 16 22.82 24.84 14.50
C ILE A 16 21.71 25.28 13.52
N ALA A 17 21.97 26.30 12.70
CA ALA A 17 21.00 26.73 11.68
C ALA A 17 20.74 25.61 10.64
N ALA A 18 21.78 24.88 10.20
CA ALA A 18 21.63 23.75 9.31
C ALA A 18 20.80 22.60 9.95
N VAL A 19 21.04 22.30 11.22
CA VAL A 19 20.26 21.33 11.99
C VAL A 19 18.78 21.76 12.08
N LEU A 20 18.53 23.02 12.40
CA LEU A 20 17.16 23.55 12.46
C LEU A 20 16.46 23.48 11.09
N MET A 21 17.18 23.76 10.00
CA MET A 21 16.64 23.58 8.64
C MET A 21 16.31 22.12 8.35
N ILE A 22 17.17 21.16 8.72
CA ILE A 22 16.88 19.73 8.55
C ILE A 22 15.64 19.34 9.32
N VAL A 23 15.50 19.80 10.58
CA VAL A 23 14.33 19.51 11.42
C VAL A 23 13.06 20.14 10.82
N MET A 24 13.14 21.38 10.34
CA MET A 24 12.02 22.07 9.71
C MET A 24 11.59 21.36 8.41
N PHE A 25 12.53 21.10 7.50
CA PHE A 25 12.22 20.38 6.26
C PHE A 25 11.75 18.94 6.51
N GLY A 26 12.29 18.27 7.53
CA GLY A 26 11.82 16.96 7.93
C GLY A 26 10.38 16.97 8.46
N GLY A 27 10.01 18.01 9.22
CA GLY A 27 8.62 18.22 9.64
C GLY A 27 7.67 18.45 8.46
N VAL A 28 8.10 19.20 7.44
CA VAL A 28 7.34 19.38 6.18
C VAL A 28 7.27 18.07 5.41
N ALA A 29 8.38 17.35 5.29
CA ALA A 29 8.45 16.06 4.63
C ALA A 29 7.48 15.05 5.26
N LEU A 30 7.43 14.96 6.58
CA LEU A 30 6.49 14.09 7.31
C LEU A 30 5.01 14.36 6.98
N GLN A 31 4.67 15.59 6.61
CA GLN A 31 3.30 15.96 6.22
C GLN A 31 3.01 15.69 4.74
N SER A 32 4.05 15.64 3.90
CA SER A 32 3.92 15.51 2.45
C SER A 32 4.15 14.08 1.92
N ILE A 33 4.91 13.26 2.66
CA ILE A 33 5.17 11.88 2.26
C ILE A 33 3.89 11.05 2.38
N PRO A 34 3.50 10.25 1.36
CA PRO A 34 2.40 9.31 1.47
C PRO A 34 2.66 8.29 2.59
N ILE A 35 1.65 8.08 3.44
CA ILE A 35 1.69 7.09 4.52
C ILE A 35 0.77 5.94 4.11
N GLN A 36 1.31 4.71 4.13
CA GLN A 36 0.63 3.49 3.70
C GLN A 36 1.13 2.29 4.52
N LEU A 37 0.44 1.17 4.47
CA LEU A 37 0.84 -0.03 5.21
C LEU A 37 2.07 -0.69 4.59
N THR A 38 1.98 -0.99 3.30
CA THR A 38 3.04 -1.63 2.51
C THR A 38 3.57 -0.67 1.46
N PRO A 39 4.85 -0.76 1.05
CA PRO A 39 5.35 0.01 -0.08
C PRO A 39 4.63 -0.39 -1.36
N ASP A 40 4.50 0.54 -2.29
CA ASP A 40 3.97 0.24 -3.62
C ASP A 40 4.93 -0.73 -4.32
N VAL A 41 4.44 -1.93 -4.56
CA VAL A 41 5.17 -2.96 -5.32
C VAL A 41 4.62 -2.96 -6.73
N ASN A 42 5.46 -2.60 -7.68
CA ASN A 42 5.09 -2.71 -9.08
C ASN A 42 5.05 -4.20 -9.45
N ARG A 43 3.84 -4.75 -9.56
CA ARG A 43 3.59 -6.09 -10.08
C ARG A 43 3.32 -5.95 -11.58
N PRO A 44 4.26 -6.28 -12.43
CA PRO A 44 4.07 -6.12 -13.87
C PRO A 44 3.21 -7.27 -14.42
N VAL A 45 1.91 -7.22 -14.13
CA VAL A 45 0.93 -8.23 -14.51
C VAL A 45 -0.17 -7.59 -15.34
N ILE A 46 -0.51 -8.23 -16.47
CA ILE A 46 -1.68 -7.89 -17.29
C ILE A 46 -2.62 -9.08 -17.26
N THR A 47 -3.88 -8.85 -16.93
CA THR A 47 -4.92 -9.87 -16.92
C THR A 47 -5.89 -9.61 -18.06
N VAL A 48 -6.04 -10.60 -18.94
CA VAL A 48 -7.05 -10.64 -20.00
C VAL A 48 -8.23 -11.44 -19.48
N THR A 49 -9.42 -10.83 -19.44
CA THR A 49 -10.65 -11.50 -19.06
C THR A 49 -11.61 -11.53 -20.25
N THR A 50 -12.11 -12.71 -20.59
CA THR A 50 -13.08 -12.91 -21.70
C THR A 50 -14.28 -13.65 -21.16
N ILE A 51 -15.49 -13.14 -21.43
CA ILE A 51 -16.73 -13.74 -20.97
C ILE A 51 -17.42 -14.44 -22.15
N TRP A 52 -17.86 -15.66 -21.89
CA TRP A 52 -18.68 -16.45 -22.81
C TRP A 52 -19.79 -17.15 -22.03
N GLY A 53 -20.91 -16.46 -21.85
CA GLY A 53 -22.02 -16.92 -21.02
C GLY A 53 -22.51 -18.32 -21.41
N GLY A 54 -22.62 -19.21 -20.42
CA GLY A 54 -23.14 -20.57 -20.59
C GLY A 54 -22.16 -21.61 -21.12
N ALA A 55 -20.95 -21.25 -21.54
CA ALA A 55 -19.95 -22.20 -22.04
C ALA A 55 -19.34 -23.04 -20.91
N ALA A 56 -19.08 -24.32 -21.17
CA ALA A 56 -18.37 -25.19 -20.24
C ALA A 56 -16.87 -24.86 -20.18
N PRO A 57 -16.16 -25.12 -19.06
CA PRO A 57 -14.74 -24.81 -18.93
C PRO A 57 -13.85 -25.38 -20.04
N ALA A 58 -14.12 -26.60 -20.49
CA ALA A 58 -13.38 -27.23 -21.59
C ALA A 58 -13.62 -26.55 -22.95
N GLU A 59 -14.77 -25.93 -23.16
CA GLU A 59 -15.08 -25.16 -24.38
C GLU A 59 -14.37 -23.79 -24.29
N VAL A 60 -14.42 -23.15 -23.14
CA VAL A 60 -13.70 -21.89 -22.86
C VAL A 60 -12.20 -22.07 -23.07
N GLU A 61 -11.62 -23.17 -22.58
CA GLU A 61 -10.21 -23.52 -22.79
C GLU A 61 -9.88 -23.64 -24.28
N ARG A 62 -10.63 -24.46 -25.01
CA ARG A 62 -10.34 -24.79 -26.41
C ARG A 62 -10.54 -23.62 -27.36
N GLU A 63 -11.65 -22.88 -27.21
CA GLU A 63 -12.06 -21.86 -28.17
C GLU A 63 -11.58 -20.46 -27.83
N ILE A 64 -11.21 -20.20 -26.57
CA ILE A 64 -10.75 -18.88 -26.13
C ILE A 64 -9.31 -18.94 -25.64
N VAL A 65 -9.05 -19.68 -24.54
CA VAL A 65 -7.76 -19.64 -23.84
C VAL A 65 -6.62 -20.07 -24.74
N ASN A 66 -6.73 -21.23 -25.42
CA ASN A 66 -5.67 -21.74 -26.28
C ASN A 66 -5.32 -20.75 -27.40
N ARG A 67 -6.34 -20.12 -28.01
CA ARG A 67 -6.13 -19.13 -29.08
C ARG A 67 -5.44 -17.86 -28.55
N GLN A 68 -5.84 -17.39 -27.37
CA GLN A 68 -5.20 -16.23 -26.72
C GLN A 68 -3.76 -16.54 -26.33
N GLU A 69 -3.51 -17.70 -25.72
CA GLU A 69 -2.15 -18.09 -25.35
C GLU A 69 -1.21 -18.19 -26.55
N ASP A 70 -1.66 -18.74 -27.67
CA ASP A 70 -0.84 -18.89 -28.88
C ASP A 70 -0.35 -17.54 -29.42
N GLU A 71 -1.18 -16.51 -29.39
CA GLU A 71 -0.81 -15.15 -29.79
C GLU A 71 0.00 -14.42 -28.72
N LEU A 72 -0.37 -14.59 -27.44
CA LEU A 72 0.21 -13.83 -26.34
C LEU A 72 1.59 -14.35 -25.90
N ARG A 73 1.94 -15.62 -26.15
CA ARG A 73 3.28 -16.17 -25.87
C ARG A 73 4.42 -15.41 -26.55
N GLY A 74 4.14 -14.72 -27.65
CA GLY A 74 5.14 -13.94 -28.38
C GLY A 74 5.30 -12.49 -27.91
N VAL A 75 4.72 -12.09 -26.79
CA VAL A 75 4.85 -10.73 -26.25
C VAL A 75 6.24 -10.53 -25.65
N GLU A 76 6.91 -9.43 -26.02
CA GLU A 76 8.24 -9.08 -25.54
C GLU A 76 8.25 -8.80 -24.04
N GLY A 77 9.21 -9.38 -23.32
CA GLY A 77 9.36 -9.18 -21.86
C GLY A 77 8.48 -10.10 -20.99
N LEU A 78 7.69 -10.98 -21.61
CA LEU A 78 6.85 -11.93 -20.92
C LEU A 78 7.69 -12.97 -20.17
N LYS A 79 7.39 -13.18 -18.88
CA LYS A 79 8.05 -14.13 -18.00
C LYS A 79 7.24 -15.41 -17.82
N SER A 80 5.94 -15.27 -17.57
CA SER A 80 5.02 -16.40 -17.42
C SER A 80 3.62 -16.07 -17.93
N ILE A 81 2.88 -17.11 -18.34
CA ILE A 81 1.44 -17.07 -18.63
C ILE A 81 0.77 -18.10 -17.73
N VAL A 82 -0.28 -17.66 -17.04
CA VAL A 82 -1.16 -18.54 -16.26
C VAL A 82 -2.58 -18.32 -16.72
N SER A 83 -3.25 -19.38 -17.13
CA SER A 83 -4.62 -19.30 -17.63
C SER A 83 -5.58 -20.08 -16.75
N GLN A 84 -6.79 -19.57 -16.61
CA GLN A 84 -7.90 -20.19 -15.90
C GLN A 84 -9.13 -20.23 -16.78
N SER A 85 -9.72 -21.41 -16.94
CA SER A 85 -10.97 -21.64 -17.66
C SER A 85 -12.06 -22.02 -16.67
N GLU A 86 -13.04 -21.17 -16.51
CA GLU A 86 -14.19 -21.34 -15.65
C GLU A 86 -15.47 -21.45 -16.49
N THR A 87 -16.58 -21.85 -15.89
CA THR A 87 -17.89 -21.81 -16.59
C THR A 87 -18.19 -20.36 -16.98
N GLY A 88 -18.28 -20.12 -18.29
CA GLY A 88 -18.62 -18.81 -18.85
C GLY A 88 -17.52 -17.76 -18.79
N ARG A 89 -16.29 -18.09 -18.39
CA ARG A 89 -15.19 -17.12 -18.23
C ARG A 89 -13.82 -17.69 -18.53
N ALA A 90 -13.03 -16.97 -19.29
CA ALA A 90 -11.60 -17.17 -19.46
C ALA A 90 -10.84 -16.05 -18.74
N ARG A 91 -9.74 -16.40 -18.08
CA ARG A 91 -8.78 -15.44 -17.51
C ARG A 91 -7.38 -15.87 -17.90
N VAL A 92 -6.65 -15.00 -18.60
CA VAL A 92 -5.25 -15.19 -18.97
C VAL A 92 -4.42 -14.13 -18.29
N THR A 93 -3.55 -14.54 -17.38
CA THR A 93 -2.67 -13.67 -16.59
C THR A 93 -1.27 -13.72 -17.17
N LEU A 94 -0.75 -12.58 -17.58
CA LEU A 94 0.55 -12.35 -18.19
C LEU A 94 1.46 -11.67 -17.18
N GLU A 95 2.52 -12.33 -16.74
CA GLU A 95 3.50 -11.80 -15.80
C GLU A 95 4.75 -11.35 -16.58
N PHE A 96 5.20 -10.12 -16.36
CA PHE A 96 6.38 -9.54 -16.98
C PHE A 96 7.54 -9.41 -15.98
N GLY A 97 8.72 -9.05 -16.45
CA GLY A 97 9.86 -8.74 -15.60
C GLY A 97 9.70 -7.42 -14.84
N VAL A 98 10.19 -7.35 -13.62
CA VAL A 98 10.24 -6.08 -12.85
C VAL A 98 11.05 -5.04 -13.63
N GLY A 99 10.54 -3.81 -13.72
CA GLY A 99 11.16 -2.74 -14.52
C GLY A 99 10.72 -2.69 -15.98
N GLN A 100 9.84 -3.61 -16.41
CA GLN A 100 9.21 -3.53 -17.74
C GLN A 100 8.31 -2.29 -17.81
N ASP A 101 8.37 -1.61 -18.95
CA ASP A 101 7.43 -0.54 -19.29
C ASP A 101 6.04 -1.15 -19.52
N MET A 102 5.14 -0.97 -18.54
CA MET A 102 3.81 -1.59 -18.55
C MET A 102 2.88 -0.95 -19.58
N ASP A 103 3.06 0.32 -19.92
CA ASP A 103 2.26 0.99 -20.96
C ASP A 103 2.60 0.38 -22.33
N LYS A 104 3.90 0.17 -22.60
CA LYS A 104 4.35 -0.55 -23.80
C LYS A 104 3.87 -2.00 -23.79
N ALA A 105 3.95 -2.70 -22.66
CA ALA A 105 3.50 -4.07 -22.54
C ALA A 105 1.99 -4.20 -22.80
N LEU A 106 1.18 -3.30 -22.21
CA LEU A 106 -0.27 -3.24 -22.44
C LEU A 106 -0.61 -3.04 -23.90
N LEU A 107 0.08 -2.11 -24.58
CA LEU A 107 -0.09 -1.87 -26.00
C LEU A 107 0.24 -3.11 -26.85
N LEU A 108 1.34 -3.81 -26.51
CA LEU A 108 1.75 -5.03 -27.20
C LEU A 108 0.76 -6.17 -26.99
N VAL A 109 0.25 -6.34 -25.75
CA VAL A 109 -0.79 -7.32 -25.43
C VAL A 109 -2.07 -7.02 -26.18
N ALA A 110 -2.55 -5.77 -26.18
CA ALA A 110 -3.74 -5.37 -26.93
C ALA A 110 -3.59 -5.66 -28.42
N ASN A 111 -2.47 -5.27 -29.05
CA ASN A 111 -2.21 -5.54 -30.45
C ASN A 111 -2.13 -7.03 -30.80
N ARG A 112 -1.67 -7.87 -29.87
CA ARG A 112 -1.64 -9.33 -30.06
C ARG A 112 -3.03 -9.92 -29.89
N LEU A 113 -3.79 -9.43 -28.92
CA LEU A 113 -5.14 -9.88 -28.66
C LEU A 113 -6.08 -9.58 -29.83
N ASP A 114 -5.93 -8.43 -30.48
CA ASP A 114 -6.67 -8.05 -31.69
C ASP A 114 -6.44 -8.99 -32.88
N ARG A 115 -5.35 -9.75 -32.87
CA ARG A 115 -5.04 -10.75 -33.90
C ARG A 115 -5.71 -12.11 -33.66
N VAL A 116 -6.20 -12.31 -32.42
CA VAL A 116 -6.89 -13.56 -32.10
C VAL A 116 -8.22 -13.60 -32.84
N GLY A 117 -8.27 -14.41 -33.88
CA GLY A 117 -9.47 -14.58 -34.69
C GLY A 117 -10.26 -15.83 -34.33
N GLY A 118 -11.51 -15.86 -34.79
CA GLY A 118 -12.34 -17.06 -34.74
C GLY A 118 -13.01 -17.31 -33.39
N TYR A 119 -13.22 -16.28 -32.59
CA TYR A 119 -14.09 -16.41 -31.43
C TYR A 119 -15.52 -16.80 -31.83
N PRO A 120 -16.23 -17.62 -31.04
CA PRO A 120 -17.66 -17.81 -31.20
C PRO A 120 -18.42 -16.45 -31.13
N THR A 121 -19.55 -16.38 -31.84
CA THR A 121 -20.32 -15.13 -32.00
C THR A 121 -20.91 -14.58 -30.68
N GLU A 122 -21.02 -15.43 -29.67
CA GLU A 122 -21.59 -15.08 -28.35
C GLU A 122 -20.50 -14.71 -27.31
N VAL A 123 -19.25 -14.65 -27.71
CA VAL A 123 -18.13 -14.25 -26.81
C VAL A 123 -18.07 -12.73 -26.75
N ASP A 124 -18.02 -12.19 -25.54
CA ASP A 124 -17.80 -10.77 -25.32
C ASP A 124 -16.35 -10.38 -25.67
N GLU A 125 -16.14 -9.11 -26.02
CA GLU A 125 -14.80 -8.58 -26.28
C GLU A 125 -13.91 -8.75 -25.04
N PRO A 126 -12.66 -9.22 -25.21
CA PRO A 126 -11.73 -9.36 -24.08
C PRO A 126 -11.42 -8.03 -23.42
N THR A 127 -11.44 -8.00 -22.10
CA THR A 127 -11.05 -6.83 -21.29
C THR A 127 -9.63 -7.01 -20.74
N LEU A 128 -8.86 -5.91 -20.71
CA LEU A 128 -7.49 -5.86 -20.21
C LEU A 128 -7.45 -5.09 -18.89
N ASN A 129 -6.86 -5.70 -17.86
CA ASN A 129 -6.61 -5.05 -16.58
C ASN A 129 -5.13 -5.22 -16.21
N THR A 130 -4.52 -4.14 -15.72
CA THR A 130 -3.18 -4.17 -15.13
C THR A 130 -3.31 -4.29 -13.62
N ALA A 131 -2.61 -5.24 -12.99
CA ALA A 131 -2.56 -5.33 -11.54
C ALA A 131 -1.51 -4.37 -10.97
N GLY A 132 -1.88 -3.60 -9.94
CA GLY A 132 -1.00 -2.71 -9.18
C GLY A 132 -1.13 -2.94 -7.68
N SER A 133 -0.42 -2.17 -6.89
CA SER A 133 -0.57 -2.13 -5.43
C SER A 133 -1.96 -1.61 -4.97
N GLU A 134 -2.75 -1.16 -5.91
CA GLU A 134 -4.13 -0.69 -5.75
C GLU A 134 -5.12 -1.81 -5.47
N ASP A 135 -4.70 -3.08 -5.62
CA ASP A 135 -5.57 -4.25 -5.48
C ASP A 135 -5.89 -4.59 -4.00
N GLU A 136 -5.22 -3.95 -3.03
CA GLU A 136 -5.48 -4.16 -1.61
C GLU A 136 -6.44 -3.09 -1.08
N ALA A 137 -7.58 -3.53 -0.53
CA ALA A 137 -8.56 -2.63 0.05
C ALA A 137 -8.04 -2.03 1.36
N ILE A 138 -8.05 -0.70 1.46
CA ILE A 138 -7.68 0.04 2.68
C ILE A 138 -8.72 -0.06 3.79
N ALA A 139 -9.98 -0.35 3.41
CA ALA A 139 -11.07 -0.58 4.35
C ALA A 139 -12.05 -1.61 3.79
N TRP A 140 -12.68 -2.39 4.69
CA TRP A 140 -13.84 -3.20 4.38
C TRP A 140 -15.02 -2.68 5.17
N LEU A 141 -16.04 -2.25 4.45
CA LEU A 141 -17.30 -1.77 5.00
C LEU A 141 -18.36 -2.85 4.77
N ILE A 142 -19.21 -3.10 5.76
CA ILE A 142 -20.27 -4.10 5.69
C ILE A 142 -21.61 -3.42 5.92
N LEU A 143 -22.47 -3.49 4.91
CA LEU A 143 -23.86 -3.07 4.99
C LEU A 143 -24.71 -4.24 5.48
N ARG A 144 -25.39 -4.05 6.59
CA ARG A 144 -26.27 -5.04 7.18
C ARG A 144 -27.60 -4.43 7.61
N ARG A 145 -28.58 -5.28 7.78
CA ARG A 145 -29.88 -4.90 8.35
C ARG A 145 -29.79 -4.74 9.87
N THR A 146 -30.64 -3.90 10.41
CA THR A 146 -30.84 -3.70 11.85
C THR A 146 -32.34 -3.67 12.16
N GLY A 147 -32.71 -3.99 13.40
CA GLY A 147 -34.12 -3.95 13.82
C GLY A 147 -35.02 -4.89 13.02
N ASP A 148 -36.22 -4.40 12.70
CA ASP A 148 -37.30 -5.16 12.07
C ASP A 148 -37.29 -5.07 10.53
N ASN A 149 -36.14 -4.82 9.92
CA ASN A 149 -36.03 -4.80 8.46
C ASN A 149 -36.05 -6.23 7.89
N GLU A 150 -37.20 -6.64 7.32
CA GLU A 150 -37.41 -7.96 6.71
C GLU A 150 -36.94 -8.05 5.26
N ARG A 151 -36.68 -6.92 4.60
CA ARG A 151 -36.27 -6.91 3.19
C ARG A 151 -34.93 -7.62 3.00
N LEU A 152 -34.86 -8.50 1.98
CA LEU A 152 -33.64 -9.27 1.70
C LEU A 152 -32.45 -8.35 1.37
N ILE A 153 -31.30 -8.56 2.02
CA ILE A 153 -30.17 -7.66 1.92
C ILE A 153 -29.61 -7.53 0.49
N HIS A 154 -29.66 -8.59 -0.32
CA HIS A 154 -29.16 -8.54 -1.71
C HIS A 154 -29.97 -7.55 -2.59
N THR A 155 -31.21 -7.23 -2.21
CA THR A 155 -32.06 -6.26 -2.94
C THR A 155 -31.65 -4.81 -2.72
N TYR A 156 -30.71 -4.55 -1.81
CA TYR A 156 -30.11 -3.23 -1.61
C TYR A 156 -28.86 -2.99 -2.47
N PHE A 157 -28.58 -3.89 -3.42
CA PHE A 157 -27.42 -3.75 -4.30
C PHE A 157 -27.42 -2.43 -5.07
N ASP A 158 -28.53 -2.12 -5.76
CA ASP A 158 -28.66 -0.88 -6.53
C ASP A 158 -28.50 0.38 -5.66
N PHE A 159 -29.00 0.32 -4.42
CA PHE A 159 -28.81 1.42 -3.46
C PHE A 159 -27.33 1.52 -3.01
N ALA A 160 -26.68 0.39 -2.74
CA ALA A 160 -25.27 0.37 -2.38
C ALA A 160 -24.38 0.86 -3.52
N GLU A 161 -24.69 0.46 -4.78
CA GLU A 161 -23.93 0.83 -5.97
C GLU A 161 -24.10 2.32 -6.34
N ASN A 162 -25.36 2.82 -6.34
CA ASN A 162 -25.65 4.16 -6.86
C ASN A 162 -25.64 5.28 -5.79
N VAL A 163 -25.68 4.93 -4.50
CA VAL A 163 -25.71 5.93 -3.42
C VAL A 163 -24.48 5.83 -2.53
N ILE A 164 -24.21 4.64 -1.97
CA ILE A 164 -23.10 4.48 -1.01
C ILE A 164 -21.76 4.54 -1.72
N LYS A 165 -21.60 3.73 -2.77
CA LYS A 165 -20.37 3.69 -3.59
C LYS A 165 -20.04 5.06 -4.16
N ASP A 166 -21.01 5.70 -4.84
CA ASP A 166 -20.83 7.03 -5.43
C ASP A 166 -20.38 8.09 -4.41
N ARG A 167 -20.89 7.98 -3.16
CA ARG A 167 -20.51 8.90 -2.10
C ARG A 167 -19.08 8.69 -1.64
N LEU A 168 -18.64 7.42 -1.54
CA LEU A 168 -17.29 7.05 -1.12
C LEU A 168 -16.25 7.33 -2.21
N GLU A 169 -16.58 7.09 -3.49
CA GLU A 169 -15.67 7.34 -4.61
C GLU A 169 -15.42 8.83 -4.90
N ARG A 170 -16.27 9.74 -4.38
CA ARG A 170 -16.02 11.19 -4.43
C ARG A 170 -14.96 11.67 -3.47
N ILE A 171 -14.50 10.82 -2.57
CA ILE A 171 -13.45 11.16 -1.61
C ILE A 171 -12.12 11.17 -2.35
N ASN A 172 -11.39 12.26 -2.24
CA ASN A 172 -10.07 12.40 -2.87
C ASN A 172 -9.09 11.34 -2.35
N GLY A 173 -8.50 10.57 -3.26
CA GLY A 173 -7.60 9.47 -2.95
C GLY A 173 -8.28 8.10 -2.83
N VAL A 174 -9.59 7.99 -3.03
CA VAL A 174 -10.30 6.73 -3.28
C VAL A 174 -10.33 6.49 -4.78
N SER A 175 -9.80 5.34 -5.23
CA SER A 175 -9.79 4.96 -6.65
C SER A 175 -11.06 4.24 -7.06
N GLU A 176 -11.55 3.34 -6.23
CA GLU A 176 -12.68 2.47 -6.52
C GLU A 176 -13.32 1.96 -5.22
N VAL A 177 -14.64 1.74 -5.28
CA VAL A 177 -15.39 0.98 -4.28
C VAL A 177 -16.16 -0.11 -5.00
N ARG A 178 -16.03 -1.36 -4.57
CA ARG A 178 -16.78 -2.49 -5.16
C ARG A 178 -17.89 -2.93 -4.21
N VAL A 179 -18.96 -3.49 -4.76
CA VAL A 179 -20.06 -4.02 -3.97
C VAL A 179 -20.16 -5.53 -4.18
N TYR A 180 -20.04 -6.29 -3.10
CA TYR A 180 -20.14 -7.75 -3.12
C TYR A 180 -21.32 -8.26 -2.31
N GLY A 181 -21.89 -9.40 -2.73
CA GLY A 181 -22.97 -10.11 -2.03
C GLY A 181 -24.36 -9.63 -2.37
N GLY A 182 -24.48 -8.65 -3.26
CA GLY A 182 -25.74 -8.17 -3.79
C GLY A 182 -26.12 -8.83 -5.12
N ALA A 183 -27.27 -8.45 -5.64
CA ALA A 183 -27.75 -8.89 -6.93
C ALA A 183 -28.39 -7.71 -7.68
N GLU A 184 -27.91 -7.46 -8.89
CA GLU A 184 -28.50 -6.49 -9.80
C GLU A 184 -29.92 -6.89 -10.17
N ARG A 185 -30.80 -5.89 -10.35
CA ARG A 185 -32.13 -6.14 -10.89
C ARG A 185 -32.02 -6.43 -12.39
N GLU A 186 -32.77 -7.43 -12.83
CA GLU A 186 -32.88 -7.75 -14.24
C GLU A 186 -34.30 -8.09 -14.63
N MET A 187 -34.60 -7.93 -15.91
CA MET A 187 -35.84 -8.40 -16.50
C MET A 187 -35.60 -9.78 -17.09
N GLN A 188 -36.15 -10.80 -16.44
CA GLN A 188 -36.03 -12.19 -16.85
C GLN A 188 -37.16 -12.55 -17.80
N VAL A 189 -36.82 -13.16 -18.92
CA VAL A 189 -37.76 -13.76 -19.85
C VAL A 189 -37.69 -15.27 -19.71
N VAL A 190 -38.56 -15.83 -18.87
CA VAL A 190 -38.59 -17.26 -18.56
C VAL A 190 -39.40 -17.98 -19.63
N VAL A 191 -38.70 -18.65 -20.53
CA VAL A 191 -39.32 -19.27 -21.71
C VAL A 191 -39.90 -20.63 -21.35
N ASP A 192 -41.15 -20.89 -21.79
CA ASP A 192 -41.81 -22.19 -21.68
C ASP A 192 -41.44 -23.06 -22.91
N PRO A 193 -40.75 -24.19 -22.70
CA PRO A 193 -40.35 -25.10 -23.81
C PRO A 193 -41.54 -25.69 -24.57
N GLU A 194 -42.67 -25.97 -23.90
CA GLU A 194 -43.85 -26.57 -24.54
C GLU A 194 -44.51 -25.56 -25.48
N SER A 195 -44.68 -24.31 -25.02
CA SER A 195 -45.20 -23.22 -25.84
C SER A 195 -44.29 -22.90 -27.02
N LEU A 196 -42.94 -22.90 -26.81
CA LEU A 196 -41.99 -22.74 -27.93
C LEU A 196 -42.19 -23.82 -29.01
N ALA A 197 -42.28 -25.08 -28.58
CA ALA A 197 -42.48 -26.19 -29.49
C ALA A 197 -43.82 -26.09 -30.25
N GLN A 198 -44.88 -25.69 -29.57
CA GLN A 198 -46.21 -25.48 -30.15
C GLN A 198 -46.20 -24.43 -31.26
N TYR A 199 -45.49 -23.31 -31.02
CA TYR A 199 -45.36 -22.24 -32.00
C TYR A 199 -44.19 -22.45 -32.98
N ARG A 200 -43.47 -23.55 -32.88
CA ARG A 200 -42.26 -23.89 -33.68
C ARG A 200 -41.22 -22.77 -33.67
N LEU A 201 -40.96 -22.24 -32.50
CA LEU A 201 -39.93 -21.22 -32.23
C LEU A 201 -38.73 -21.87 -31.56
N THR A 202 -37.56 -21.26 -31.74
CA THR A 202 -36.33 -21.65 -31.08
C THR A 202 -35.85 -20.51 -30.17
N ILE A 203 -35.08 -20.83 -29.12
CA ILE A 203 -34.52 -19.83 -28.22
C ILE A 203 -33.69 -18.76 -28.96
N PRO A 204 -32.83 -19.11 -29.96
CA PRO A 204 -32.12 -18.11 -30.74
C PRO A 204 -33.02 -17.13 -31.49
N GLN A 205 -34.19 -17.58 -31.98
CA GLN A 205 -35.18 -16.70 -32.63
C GLN A 205 -35.77 -15.71 -31.62
N VAL A 206 -36.10 -16.15 -30.41
CA VAL A 206 -36.58 -15.28 -29.32
C VAL A 206 -35.53 -14.25 -28.96
N VAL A 207 -34.27 -14.67 -28.74
CA VAL A 207 -33.15 -13.76 -28.43
C VAL A 207 -32.95 -12.73 -29.53
N THR A 208 -32.98 -13.15 -30.79
CA THR A 208 -32.80 -12.26 -31.95
C THR A 208 -33.93 -11.23 -32.02
N ALA A 209 -35.19 -11.68 -31.83
CA ALA A 209 -36.36 -10.80 -31.85
C ALA A 209 -36.30 -9.77 -30.69
N LEU A 210 -35.96 -10.20 -29.47
CA LEU A 210 -35.78 -9.32 -28.32
C LEU A 210 -34.66 -8.30 -28.56
N ARG A 211 -33.51 -8.75 -29.05
CA ARG A 211 -32.35 -7.90 -29.36
C ARG A 211 -32.70 -6.83 -30.42
N SER A 212 -33.44 -7.24 -31.46
CA SER A 212 -33.88 -6.33 -32.51
C SER A 212 -34.94 -5.34 -32.04
N ALA A 213 -35.78 -5.74 -31.11
CA ALA A 213 -36.83 -4.86 -30.53
C ALA A 213 -36.26 -3.89 -29.48
N ASN A 214 -35.21 -4.27 -28.78
CA ASN A 214 -34.48 -3.45 -27.79
C ASN A 214 -33.40 -2.59 -28.46
N ALA A 215 -33.70 -1.98 -29.59
CA ALA A 215 -32.75 -1.14 -30.32
C ALA A 215 -33.32 0.22 -30.59
N SER A 216 -32.63 1.24 -30.09
CA SER A 216 -32.98 2.64 -30.40
C SER A 216 -32.24 3.04 -31.69
N ILE A 217 -33.01 3.28 -32.75
CA ILE A 217 -32.49 3.59 -34.08
C ILE A 217 -32.78 5.06 -34.40
N SER A 218 -31.74 5.82 -34.74
CA SER A 218 -31.89 7.16 -35.26
C SER A 218 -32.31 7.11 -36.75
N ALA A 219 -33.48 7.60 -37.09
CA ALA A 219 -33.97 7.70 -38.46
C ALA A 219 -33.51 8.97 -39.19
N GLY A 220 -32.57 9.73 -38.57
CA GLY A 220 -32.06 10.97 -39.13
C GLY A 220 -32.77 12.22 -38.61
N ALA A 221 -32.68 13.31 -39.36
CA ALA A 221 -33.28 14.59 -38.99
C ALA A 221 -34.04 15.19 -40.19
N VAL A 222 -35.13 15.85 -39.91
CA VAL A 222 -35.94 16.60 -40.88
C VAL A 222 -35.84 18.09 -40.53
N ASP A 223 -35.47 18.91 -41.50
CA ASP A 223 -35.38 20.37 -41.35
C ASP A 223 -36.68 20.99 -41.84
N GLU A 224 -37.38 21.71 -40.93
CA GLU A 224 -38.56 22.47 -41.26
C GLU A 224 -38.33 23.95 -40.92
N GLY A 225 -38.03 24.72 -41.93
CA GLY A 225 -37.65 26.13 -41.78
C GLY A 225 -36.41 26.33 -40.93
N LYS A 226 -36.56 26.94 -39.76
CA LYS A 226 -35.45 27.15 -38.80
C LYS A 226 -35.33 26.08 -37.72
N ARG A 227 -36.17 25.04 -37.75
CA ARG A 227 -36.21 23.96 -36.76
C ARG A 227 -35.73 22.68 -37.38
N ARG A 228 -34.89 21.97 -36.64
CA ARG A 228 -34.42 20.63 -36.95
C ARG A 228 -35.05 19.65 -36.00
N TYR A 229 -35.80 18.69 -36.55
CA TYR A 229 -36.41 17.60 -35.80
C TYR A 229 -35.58 16.35 -35.99
N VAL A 230 -35.02 15.84 -34.88
CA VAL A 230 -34.34 14.54 -34.87
C VAL A 230 -35.41 13.46 -34.69
N VAL A 231 -35.51 12.56 -35.64
CA VAL A 231 -36.41 11.40 -35.57
C VAL A 231 -35.62 10.20 -35.09
N ARG A 232 -36.01 9.66 -33.95
CA ARG A 232 -35.49 8.40 -33.44
C ARG A 232 -36.64 7.52 -32.95
N THR A 233 -36.48 6.21 -33.09
CA THR A 233 -37.33 5.23 -32.42
C THR A 233 -36.71 4.92 -31.07
N GLU A 234 -37.54 5.00 -30.00
CA GLU A 234 -37.17 4.54 -28.68
C GLU A 234 -37.58 3.07 -28.57
N GLY A 235 -36.57 2.17 -28.58
CA GLY A 235 -36.77 0.73 -28.49
C GLY A 235 -36.41 0.16 -27.13
N ASP A 236 -36.00 1.00 -26.16
CA ASP A 236 -35.53 0.53 -24.85
C ASP A 236 -36.66 -0.12 -24.07
N PHE A 237 -36.41 -1.30 -23.52
CA PHE A 237 -37.34 -2.02 -22.69
C PHE A 237 -37.40 -1.43 -21.28
N VAL A 238 -38.40 -0.61 -21.01
CA VAL A 238 -38.59 0.07 -19.72
C VAL A 238 -39.61 -0.62 -18.81
N SER A 239 -40.43 -1.53 -19.35
CA SER A 239 -41.46 -2.22 -18.59
C SER A 239 -41.63 -3.67 -19.01
N ARG A 240 -42.20 -4.48 -18.12
CA ARG A 240 -42.61 -5.86 -18.37
C ARG A 240 -43.57 -5.97 -19.56
N GLU A 241 -44.52 -5.06 -19.66
CA GLU A 241 -45.55 -5.02 -20.71
C GLU A 241 -44.90 -4.82 -22.08
N THR A 242 -43.92 -3.93 -22.16
CA THR A 242 -43.20 -3.66 -23.42
C THR A 242 -42.51 -4.90 -23.95
N VAL A 243 -41.82 -5.66 -23.07
CA VAL A 243 -41.17 -6.90 -23.45
C VAL A 243 -42.16 -7.99 -23.82
N SER A 244 -43.22 -8.14 -23.04
CA SER A 244 -44.28 -9.14 -23.28
C SER A 244 -44.96 -8.99 -24.64
N GLN A 245 -45.05 -7.76 -25.16
CA GLN A 245 -45.69 -7.44 -26.45
C GLN A 245 -44.77 -7.57 -27.66
N VAL A 246 -43.48 -7.90 -27.46
CA VAL A 246 -42.54 -8.10 -28.59
C VAL A 246 -43.03 -9.24 -29.49
N VAL A 247 -43.15 -8.94 -30.78
CA VAL A 247 -43.63 -9.90 -31.77
C VAL A 247 -42.45 -10.82 -32.19
N LEU A 248 -42.60 -12.10 -31.90
CA LEU A 248 -41.61 -13.14 -32.26
C LEU A 248 -41.86 -13.65 -33.68
N ARG A 249 -43.13 -13.76 -34.09
CA ARG A 249 -43.53 -14.29 -35.40
C ARG A 249 -44.85 -13.70 -35.86
N SER A 250 -44.95 -13.37 -37.12
CA SER A 250 -46.21 -13.00 -37.77
C SER A 250 -46.61 -14.05 -38.78
N ILE A 251 -47.79 -14.61 -38.66
CA ILE A 251 -48.34 -15.64 -39.54
C ILE A 251 -49.53 -15.01 -40.28
N LYS A 252 -49.42 -14.88 -41.61
CA LYS A 252 -50.51 -14.40 -42.44
C LYS A 252 -51.37 -15.60 -42.86
N ASP A 253 -52.61 -15.60 -42.47
CA ASP A 253 -53.59 -16.58 -42.95
C ASP A 253 -53.97 -16.23 -44.40
N GLU A 254 -53.63 -17.12 -45.33
CA GLU A 254 -53.87 -16.91 -46.76
C GLU A 254 -55.36 -16.88 -47.14
N MET A 255 -56.23 -17.53 -46.34
CA MET A 255 -57.67 -17.58 -46.63
C MET A 255 -58.44 -16.37 -46.04
N SER A 256 -58.10 -15.92 -44.85
CA SER A 256 -58.79 -14.81 -44.18
C SER A 256 -58.11 -13.45 -44.35
N GLY A 257 -56.84 -13.45 -44.82
CA GLY A 257 -56.00 -12.24 -44.89
C GLY A 257 -55.59 -11.67 -43.53
N ARG A 258 -55.97 -12.33 -42.44
CA ARG A 258 -55.64 -11.89 -41.05
C ARG A 258 -54.21 -12.25 -40.73
N VAL A 259 -53.55 -11.32 -39.97
CA VAL A 259 -52.19 -11.57 -39.45
C VAL A 259 -52.32 -11.96 -37.99
N ALA A 260 -52.05 -13.22 -37.70
CA ALA A 260 -51.86 -13.70 -36.33
C ALA A 260 -50.42 -13.37 -35.89
N ARG A 261 -50.28 -12.79 -34.71
CA ARG A 261 -48.97 -12.46 -34.12
C ARG A 261 -48.71 -13.36 -32.94
N VAL A 262 -47.56 -13.95 -32.85
CA VAL A 262 -47.07 -14.65 -31.69
C VAL A 262 -46.14 -13.67 -30.95
N THR A 263 -46.43 -13.38 -29.71
CA THR A 263 -45.67 -12.45 -28.87
C THR A 263 -44.84 -13.21 -27.82
N VAL A 264 -43.98 -12.50 -27.10
CA VAL A 264 -43.23 -13.07 -25.98
C VAL A 264 -44.17 -13.62 -24.92
N ALA A 265 -45.27 -12.93 -24.62
CA ALA A 265 -46.28 -13.39 -23.63
C ALA A 265 -46.93 -14.75 -23.99
N ASP A 266 -46.90 -15.17 -25.26
CA ASP A 266 -47.47 -16.47 -25.68
C ASP A 266 -46.53 -17.63 -25.41
N VAL A 267 -45.22 -17.38 -25.16
CA VAL A 267 -44.18 -18.41 -25.05
C VAL A 267 -43.28 -18.25 -23.82
N ALA A 268 -43.41 -17.14 -23.08
CA ALA A 268 -42.58 -16.85 -21.94
C ALA A 268 -43.29 -16.01 -20.90
N ASP A 269 -42.91 -16.17 -19.65
CA ASP A 269 -43.27 -15.25 -18.57
C ASP A 269 -42.18 -14.20 -18.39
N VAL A 270 -42.54 -12.93 -18.31
CA VAL A 270 -41.63 -11.80 -18.12
C VAL A 270 -41.70 -11.34 -16.68
N VAL A 271 -40.62 -11.49 -15.94
CA VAL A 271 -40.55 -11.20 -14.51
C VAL A 271 -39.45 -10.17 -14.25
N PHE A 272 -39.72 -9.22 -13.36
CA PHE A 272 -38.72 -8.32 -12.82
C PHE A 272 -38.17 -8.96 -11.55
N ASP A 273 -36.95 -9.46 -11.60
CA ASP A 273 -36.30 -10.16 -10.48
C ASP A 273 -34.82 -9.75 -10.36
N TYR A 274 -34.09 -10.43 -9.57
CA TYR A 274 -32.67 -10.20 -9.31
C TYR A 274 -31.83 -11.31 -9.94
N LYS A 275 -30.64 -10.96 -10.46
CA LYS A 275 -29.64 -11.95 -10.86
C LYS A 275 -29.31 -12.88 -9.69
N THR A 276 -28.97 -14.10 -9.99
CA THR A 276 -28.45 -15.01 -8.96
C THR A 276 -27.13 -14.47 -8.40
N PRO A 277 -27.02 -14.21 -7.09
CA PRO A 277 -25.80 -13.68 -6.49
C PRO A 277 -24.62 -14.62 -6.72
N VAL A 278 -23.52 -14.11 -7.25
CA VAL A 278 -22.27 -14.86 -7.48
C VAL A 278 -21.53 -15.13 -6.18
N ALA A 279 -21.64 -14.22 -5.22
CA ALA A 279 -21.02 -14.32 -3.91
C ALA A 279 -22.05 -14.11 -2.79
N LYS A 280 -21.91 -14.86 -1.70
CA LYS A 280 -22.72 -14.71 -0.49
C LYS A 280 -21.86 -14.19 0.63
N ILE A 281 -22.15 -12.99 1.10
CA ILE A 281 -21.44 -12.34 2.21
C ILE A 281 -22.26 -12.49 3.47
N ARG A 282 -21.60 -12.77 4.58
CA ARG A 282 -22.22 -12.86 5.91
C ARG A 282 -21.36 -12.15 6.94
N MET A 283 -22.01 -11.46 7.84
CA MET A 283 -21.40 -10.90 9.04
C MET A 283 -22.11 -11.46 10.27
N MET A 284 -21.38 -12.12 11.17
CA MET A 284 -21.93 -12.79 12.35
C MET A 284 -23.07 -13.78 12.03
N GLY A 285 -22.98 -14.48 10.89
CA GLY A 285 -24.00 -15.43 10.44
C GLY A 285 -25.13 -14.84 9.60
N GLU A 286 -25.36 -13.53 9.68
CA GLU A 286 -26.41 -12.83 8.94
C GLU A 286 -25.94 -12.39 7.54
N PRO A 287 -26.80 -12.47 6.51
CA PRO A 287 -26.50 -11.98 5.18
C PRO A 287 -26.21 -10.47 5.20
N ALA A 288 -25.19 -10.07 4.41
CA ALA A 288 -24.70 -8.71 4.34
C ALA A 288 -24.18 -8.37 2.94
N LEU A 289 -23.94 -7.08 2.65
CA LEU A 289 -23.15 -6.64 1.50
C LEU A 289 -21.78 -6.15 1.98
N ALA A 290 -20.74 -6.43 1.22
CA ALA A 290 -19.40 -5.94 1.51
C ALA A 290 -18.98 -4.89 0.49
N LEU A 291 -18.43 -3.78 1.01
CA LEU A 291 -17.93 -2.67 0.22
C LEU A 291 -16.46 -2.44 0.56
N PRO A 292 -15.51 -3.14 -0.10
CA PRO A 292 -14.11 -2.79 0.00
C PRO A 292 -13.83 -1.46 -0.69
N VAL A 293 -13.01 -0.64 -0.03
CA VAL A 293 -12.58 0.67 -0.50
C VAL A 293 -11.12 0.57 -0.92
N TYR A 294 -10.82 0.97 -2.14
CA TYR A 294 -9.47 0.96 -2.71
C TYR A 294 -8.94 2.38 -2.83
N ARG A 295 -7.64 2.56 -2.63
CA ARG A 295 -6.98 3.85 -2.71
C ARG A 295 -6.38 4.12 -4.09
N GLU A 296 -6.17 5.38 -4.43
CA GLU A 296 -5.30 5.77 -5.53
C GLU A 296 -3.82 5.51 -5.18
N THR A 297 -3.03 5.20 -6.19
CA THR A 297 -1.57 5.03 -6.02
C THR A 297 -0.95 6.31 -5.46
N GLY A 298 -0.14 6.16 -4.40
CA GLY A 298 0.51 7.29 -3.74
C GLY A 298 -0.40 8.14 -2.84
N ALA A 299 -1.67 7.76 -2.65
CA ALA A 299 -2.54 8.45 -1.71
C ALA A 299 -2.12 8.21 -0.25
N ASN A 300 -2.35 9.21 0.61
CA ASN A 300 -2.12 9.09 2.05
C ASN A 300 -3.29 8.37 2.71
N VAL A 301 -3.08 7.10 3.08
CA VAL A 301 -4.14 6.24 3.65
C VAL A 301 -4.77 6.84 4.90
N ILE A 302 -4.00 7.47 5.79
CA ILE A 302 -4.53 8.06 7.03
C ILE A 302 -5.50 9.20 6.70
N ALA A 303 -5.16 10.05 5.72
CA ALA A 303 -6.01 11.16 5.31
C ALA A 303 -7.28 10.65 4.63
N VAL A 304 -7.16 9.71 3.68
CA VAL A 304 -8.28 9.08 2.99
C VAL A 304 -9.23 8.41 3.99
N MET A 305 -8.71 7.60 4.90
CA MET A 305 -9.54 6.89 5.89
C MET A 305 -10.25 7.82 6.88
N LYS A 306 -9.69 8.98 7.17
CA LYS A 306 -10.37 10.00 7.96
C LYS A 306 -11.64 10.50 7.25
N GLU A 307 -11.55 10.78 5.96
CA GLU A 307 -12.69 11.21 5.14
C GLU A 307 -13.69 10.05 4.91
N VAL A 308 -13.21 8.82 4.72
CA VAL A 308 -14.06 7.62 4.60
C VAL A 308 -14.90 7.42 5.88
N ARG A 309 -14.29 7.51 7.07
CA ARG A 309 -15.03 7.39 8.33
C ARG A 309 -16.07 8.50 8.50
N ALA A 310 -15.76 9.72 8.10
CA ALA A 310 -16.70 10.84 8.13
C ALA A 310 -17.89 10.57 7.18
N ALA A 311 -17.61 10.13 5.94
CA ALA A 311 -18.65 9.79 4.96
C ALA A 311 -19.51 8.60 5.41
N VAL A 312 -18.91 7.57 6.00
CA VAL A 312 -19.67 6.44 6.59
C VAL A 312 -20.60 6.90 7.71
N SER A 313 -20.15 7.82 8.56
CA SER A 313 -21.00 8.39 9.62
C SER A 313 -22.17 9.18 9.04
N GLU A 314 -21.92 10.02 8.02
CA GLU A 314 -22.93 10.81 7.33
C GLU A 314 -23.96 9.90 6.63
N VAL A 315 -23.50 8.91 5.85
CA VAL A 315 -24.37 7.95 5.17
C VAL A 315 -25.24 7.16 6.15
N ASN A 316 -24.66 6.75 7.28
CA ASN A 316 -25.43 6.08 8.33
C ASN A 316 -26.54 6.97 8.90
N GLN A 317 -26.23 8.22 9.22
CA GLN A 317 -27.20 9.14 9.85
C GLN A 317 -28.29 9.58 8.88
N ASP A 318 -27.92 9.92 7.66
CA ASP A 318 -28.84 10.55 6.70
C ASP A 318 -29.71 9.54 5.94
N PHE A 319 -29.17 8.35 5.65
CA PHE A 319 -29.83 7.40 4.75
C PHE A 319 -30.10 6.02 5.36
N LEU A 320 -29.16 5.47 6.14
CA LEU A 320 -29.24 4.06 6.50
C LEU A 320 -30.02 3.78 7.78
N VAL A 321 -29.79 4.56 8.84
CA VAL A 321 -30.49 4.36 10.13
C VAL A 321 -32.00 4.53 9.99
N PRO A 322 -32.53 5.51 9.22
CA PRO A 322 -33.98 5.62 8.97
C PRO A 322 -34.59 4.39 8.29
N GLU A 323 -33.80 3.66 7.49
CA GLU A 323 -34.22 2.45 6.76
C GLU A 323 -33.90 1.15 7.51
N ASN A 324 -33.54 1.23 8.79
CA ASN A 324 -33.05 0.09 9.57
C ASN A 324 -31.90 -0.66 8.90
N LEU A 325 -30.94 0.08 8.41
CA LEU A 325 -29.66 -0.38 7.84
C LEU A 325 -28.51 0.25 8.59
N ILE A 326 -27.36 -0.39 8.55
CA ILE A 326 -26.11 0.17 9.08
C ILE A 326 -24.93 -0.26 8.24
N LEU A 327 -24.05 0.69 7.95
CA LEU A 327 -22.75 0.46 7.34
C LEU A 327 -21.67 0.46 8.43
N THR A 328 -21.04 -0.68 8.65
CA THR A 328 -20.05 -0.88 9.71
C THR A 328 -18.68 -1.15 9.09
N GLN A 329 -17.67 -0.46 9.56
CA GLN A 329 -16.28 -0.72 9.19
C GLN A 329 -15.76 -1.93 9.97
N VAL A 330 -15.27 -2.97 9.28
CA VAL A 330 -14.76 -4.21 9.89
C VAL A 330 -13.25 -4.38 9.71
N TYR A 331 -12.66 -3.71 8.73
CA TYR A 331 -11.23 -3.64 8.50
C TYR A 331 -10.81 -2.19 8.26
N ASP A 332 -9.67 -1.82 8.82
CA ASP A 332 -9.08 -0.50 8.71
C ASP A 332 -7.56 -0.63 8.69
N GLU A 333 -6.99 -0.34 7.55
CA GLU A 333 -5.54 -0.40 7.36
C GLU A 333 -4.78 0.55 8.29
N THR A 334 -5.39 1.68 8.66
CA THR A 334 -4.75 2.68 9.53
C THR A 334 -4.45 2.15 10.93
N THR A 335 -5.18 1.15 11.42
CA THR A 335 -4.90 0.50 12.71
C THR A 335 -3.50 -0.09 12.77
N TYR A 336 -3.06 -0.70 11.67
CA TYR A 336 -1.72 -1.28 11.57
C TYR A 336 -0.64 -0.22 11.37
N ILE A 337 -0.96 0.82 10.58
CA ILE A 337 -0.07 1.96 10.37
C ILE A 337 0.17 2.70 11.69
N ASP A 338 -0.88 3.01 12.43
CA ASP A 338 -0.79 3.70 13.73
C ASP A 338 0.01 2.88 14.74
N SER A 339 -0.21 1.55 14.78
CA SER A 339 0.56 0.64 15.63
C SER A 339 2.05 0.63 15.27
N ALA A 340 2.39 0.67 13.98
CA ALA A 340 3.78 0.74 13.53
C ALA A 340 4.43 2.08 13.89
N ILE A 341 3.71 3.19 13.74
CA ILE A 341 4.18 4.53 14.15
C ILE A 341 4.43 4.57 15.66
N GLU A 342 3.50 4.05 16.45
CA GLU A 342 3.63 3.97 17.91
C GLU A 342 4.85 3.14 18.33
N LEU A 343 5.06 1.99 17.70
CA LEU A 343 6.21 1.12 17.95
C LEU A 343 7.53 1.83 17.63
N VAL A 344 7.61 2.59 16.54
CA VAL A 344 8.81 3.39 16.22
C VAL A 344 9.04 4.50 17.24
N GLN A 345 8.00 5.23 17.61
CA GLN A 345 8.09 6.25 18.66
C GLN A 345 8.57 5.65 19.98
N GLN A 346 8.00 4.51 20.39
CA GLN A 346 8.41 3.79 21.58
C GLN A 346 9.89 3.38 21.52
N ASN A 347 10.35 2.85 20.39
CA ASN A 347 11.75 2.48 20.18
C ASN A 347 12.69 3.69 20.24
N ILE A 348 12.29 4.84 19.69
CA ILE A 348 13.07 6.08 19.78
C ILE A 348 13.19 6.52 21.25
N TYR A 349 12.10 6.51 22.00
CA TYR A 349 12.11 6.93 23.41
C TYR A 349 12.86 5.95 24.30
N ILE A 350 12.60 4.64 24.18
CA ILE A 350 13.25 3.62 24.99
C ILE A 350 14.72 3.47 24.58
N GLY A 351 15.01 3.33 23.29
CA GLY A 351 16.37 3.18 22.79
C GLY A 351 17.21 4.44 23.03
N GLY A 352 16.67 5.61 22.74
CA GLY A 352 17.33 6.89 23.01
C GLY A 352 17.53 7.14 24.51
N GLY A 353 16.52 6.82 25.34
CA GLY A 353 16.62 6.91 26.79
C GLY A 353 17.64 5.96 27.38
N LEU A 354 17.66 4.69 26.92
CA LEU A 354 18.66 3.70 27.36
C LEU A 354 20.07 4.12 26.95
N ALA A 355 20.24 4.59 25.69
CA ALA A 355 21.52 5.13 25.24
C ALA A 355 21.98 6.32 26.08
N ALA A 356 21.09 7.24 26.43
CA ALA A 356 21.39 8.37 27.28
C ALA A 356 21.79 7.94 28.71
N ILE A 357 21.12 6.94 29.29
CA ILE A 357 21.46 6.36 30.59
C ILE A 357 22.86 5.71 30.54
N VAL A 358 23.13 4.88 29.55
CA VAL A 358 24.42 4.22 29.37
C VAL A 358 25.54 5.26 29.21
N LEU A 359 25.32 6.27 28.34
CA LEU A 359 26.26 7.37 28.15
C LEU A 359 26.51 8.15 29.45
N MET A 360 25.45 8.42 30.24
CA MET A 360 25.57 9.09 31.50
C MET A 360 26.40 8.28 32.50
N LEU A 361 26.24 6.95 32.52
CA LEU A 361 27.04 6.06 33.38
C LEU A 361 28.51 6.05 32.99
N PHE A 362 28.82 6.03 31.69
CA PHE A 362 30.21 5.98 31.21
C PHE A 362 30.89 7.34 31.22
N LEU A 363 30.27 8.35 30.62
CA LEU A 363 30.89 9.68 30.47
C LEU A 363 30.73 10.57 31.72
N ARG A 364 29.74 10.27 32.56
CA ARG A 364 29.43 11.05 33.78
C ARG A 364 29.31 12.55 33.50
N SER A 365 28.79 12.91 32.35
CA SER A 365 28.69 14.29 31.88
C SER A 365 27.36 14.54 31.17
N MET A 366 26.50 15.36 31.83
CA MET A 366 25.22 15.76 31.27
C MET A 366 25.37 16.46 29.91
N GLY A 367 26.39 17.31 29.76
CA GLY A 367 26.65 18.01 28.50
C GLY A 367 27.01 17.05 27.35
N ALA A 368 27.83 16.04 27.65
CA ALA A 368 28.20 15.01 26.67
C ALA A 368 26.99 14.15 26.27
N THR A 369 26.21 13.71 27.23
CA THR A 369 24.98 12.96 26.99
C THR A 369 23.99 13.74 26.14
N LEU A 370 23.78 15.02 26.42
CA LEU A 370 22.87 15.89 25.65
C LEU A 370 23.32 16.03 24.20
N VAL A 371 24.63 16.17 23.95
CA VAL A 371 25.17 16.28 22.57
C VAL A 371 24.85 15.05 21.73
N VAL A 372 25.01 13.84 22.28
CA VAL A 372 24.68 12.60 21.56
C VAL A 372 23.18 12.42 21.42
N SER A 373 22.41 12.72 22.49
CA SER A 373 20.95 12.61 22.45
C SER A 373 20.30 13.51 21.39
N LEU A 374 20.91 14.66 21.06
CA LEU A 374 20.46 15.54 19.97
C LEU A 374 20.81 14.99 18.58
N ALA A 375 21.84 14.15 18.44
CA ALA A 375 22.21 13.57 17.15
C ALA A 375 21.15 12.58 16.61
N ILE A 376 20.47 11.85 17.51
CA ILE A 376 19.45 10.86 17.16
C ILE A 376 18.29 11.48 16.38
N PRO A 377 17.54 12.46 16.93
CA PRO A 377 16.40 13.04 16.23
C PRO A 377 16.82 13.77 14.95
N VAL A 378 18.01 14.38 14.90
CA VAL A 378 18.51 15.04 13.68
C VAL A 378 18.71 14.03 12.54
N SER A 379 19.30 12.89 12.81
CA SER A 379 19.54 11.85 11.80
C SER A 379 18.24 11.17 11.36
N VAL A 380 17.32 10.89 12.30
CA VAL A 380 16.03 10.25 12.00
C VAL A 380 15.11 11.20 11.20
N ILE A 381 14.98 12.45 11.66
CA ILE A 381 14.16 13.44 10.95
C ILE A 381 14.77 13.78 9.59
N GLY A 382 16.09 13.86 9.49
CA GLY A 382 16.79 14.04 8.23
C GLY A 382 16.56 12.89 7.24
N SER A 383 16.35 11.66 7.72
CA SER A 383 16.03 10.52 6.86
C SER A 383 14.70 10.70 6.14
N PHE A 384 13.69 11.30 6.77
CA PHE A 384 12.42 11.62 6.10
C PHE A 384 12.60 12.61 4.95
N VAL A 385 13.47 13.62 5.10
CA VAL A 385 13.79 14.55 4.01
C VAL A 385 14.36 13.80 2.80
N ALA A 386 15.28 12.88 3.04
CA ALA A 386 15.89 12.12 1.95
C ALA A 386 14.91 11.12 1.33
N MET A 387 14.05 10.47 2.14
CA MET A 387 12.99 9.58 1.64
C MET A 387 12.01 10.35 0.76
N ALA A 388 11.57 11.55 1.18
CA ALA A 388 10.73 12.44 0.38
C ALA A 388 11.39 12.80 -0.96
N ALA A 389 12.66 13.20 -0.93
CA ALA A 389 13.42 13.56 -2.13
C ALA A 389 13.61 12.39 -3.11
N MET A 390 13.59 11.14 -2.61
CA MET A 390 13.67 9.93 -3.41
C MET A 390 12.30 9.36 -3.82
N GLY A 391 11.19 10.06 -3.53
CA GLY A 391 9.83 9.63 -3.83
C GLY A 391 9.41 8.35 -3.11
N ARG A 392 9.92 8.13 -1.87
CA ARG A 392 9.59 6.96 -1.05
C ARG A 392 8.44 7.27 -0.10
N SER A 393 7.62 6.24 0.18
CA SER A 393 6.54 6.32 1.15
C SER A 393 7.01 6.00 2.57
N ILE A 394 6.26 6.49 3.56
CA ILE A 394 6.35 6.02 4.94
C ILE A 394 5.43 4.80 5.05
N ASN A 395 6.03 3.64 5.29
CA ASN A 395 5.31 2.39 5.45
C ASN A 395 5.90 1.59 6.63
N VAL A 396 5.23 0.51 7.03
CA VAL A 396 5.68 -0.32 8.17
C VAL A 396 7.11 -0.80 8.00
N ILE A 397 7.52 -1.12 6.76
CA ILE A 397 8.86 -1.61 6.44
C ILE A 397 9.91 -0.51 6.58
N SER A 398 9.65 0.68 6.04
CA SER A 398 10.56 1.83 6.21
C SER A 398 10.66 2.28 7.67
N LEU A 399 9.54 2.24 8.40
CA LEU A 399 9.50 2.54 9.83
C LEU A 399 10.31 1.53 10.66
N ALA A 400 10.22 0.23 10.34
CA ALA A 400 11.06 -0.79 10.96
C ALA A 400 12.56 -0.53 10.68
N GLY A 401 12.91 -0.11 9.45
CA GLY A 401 14.27 0.30 9.10
C GLY A 401 14.75 1.49 9.93
N LEU A 402 13.92 2.50 10.13
CA LEU A 402 14.25 3.65 10.98
C LEU A 402 14.42 3.26 12.45
N ALA A 403 13.57 2.38 12.97
CA ALA A 403 13.70 1.85 14.33
C ALA A 403 15.05 1.14 14.53
N PHE A 404 15.46 0.34 13.55
CA PHE A 404 16.79 -0.29 13.53
C PHE A 404 17.92 0.75 13.45
N ALA A 405 17.76 1.76 12.60
CA ALA A 405 18.75 2.80 12.38
C ALA A 405 19.05 3.61 13.65
N VAL A 406 18.06 3.82 14.55
CA VAL A 406 18.25 4.53 15.80
C VAL A 406 19.40 3.96 16.63
N GLY A 407 19.49 2.62 16.72
CA GLY A 407 20.61 1.97 17.43
C GLY A 407 21.96 2.18 16.76
N MET A 408 22.02 2.15 15.44
CA MET A 408 23.27 2.30 14.67
C MET A 408 23.75 3.75 14.58
N VAL A 409 22.81 4.71 14.55
CA VAL A 409 23.08 6.15 14.49
C VAL A 409 23.84 6.64 15.73
N VAL A 410 23.55 6.07 16.91
CA VAL A 410 24.15 6.46 18.18
C VAL A 410 25.64 6.09 18.23
N ASP A 411 26.02 4.97 17.64
CA ASP A 411 27.38 4.43 17.71
C ASP A 411 28.45 5.40 17.14
N ALA A 412 28.23 5.93 15.96
CA ALA A 412 29.12 6.91 15.33
C ALA A 412 29.29 8.18 16.19
N ALA A 413 28.20 8.64 16.81
CA ALA A 413 28.20 9.82 17.68
C ALA A 413 28.97 9.56 18.99
N ILE A 414 28.83 8.37 19.57
CA ILE A 414 29.52 7.96 20.79
C ILE A 414 31.03 7.94 20.58
N VAL A 415 31.50 7.28 19.51
CA VAL A 415 32.94 7.14 19.23
C VAL A 415 33.62 8.50 19.09
N VAL A 416 33.00 9.42 18.34
CA VAL A 416 33.55 10.77 18.15
C VAL A 416 33.54 11.55 19.47
N LEU A 417 32.43 11.51 20.21
CA LEU A 417 32.32 12.27 21.47
C LEU A 417 33.26 11.71 22.57
N GLU A 418 33.36 10.39 22.68
CA GLU A 418 34.28 9.74 23.64
C GLU A 418 35.70 10.18 23.39
N ASN A 419 36.16 10.18 22.14
CA ASN A 419 37.54 10.60 21.81
C ASN A 419 37.75 12.10 22.10
N ILE A 420 36.79 12.97 21.81
CA ILE A 420 36.83 14.38 22.18
C ILE A 420 36.93 14.53 23.71
N PHE A 421 36.11 13.78 24.43
CA PHE A 421 36.06 13.81 25.88
C PHE A 421 37.36 13.32 26.51
N ARG A 422 37.96 12.23 26.00
CA ARG A 422 39.27 11.67 26.40
C ARG A 422 40.38 12.70 26.24
N LEU A 423 40.48 13.36 25.10
CA LEU A 423 41.47 14.41 24.85
C LEU A 423 41.27 15.63 25.76
N ARG A 424 40.03 15.97 26.03
CA ARG A 424 39.69 17.06 26.98
C ARG A 424 40.12 16.72 28.42
N GLN A 425 39.91 15.47 28.87
CA GLN A 425 40.42 14.97 30.17
C GLN A 425 41.92 15.02 30.22
N GLY A 426 42.65 14.77 29.12
CA GLY A 426 44.09 14.93 29.03
C GLY A 426 44.59 16.37 29.11
N GLY A 427 43.72 17.37 29.31
CA GLY A 427 44.05 18.77 29.49
C GLY A 427 44.13 19.59 28.20
N MET A 428 43.72 19.06 27.07
CA MET A 428 43.69 19.79 25.80
C MET A 428 42.62 20.88 25.79
N PRO A 429 42.88 22.06 25.23
CA PRO A 429 41.85 23.09 25.04
C PRO A 429 40.64 22.55 24.29
N ILE A 430 39.39 22.95 24.67
CA ILE A 430 38.17 22.30 24.17
C ILE A 430 38.03 22.34 22.65
N LYS A 431 38.44 23.43 21.98
CA LYS A 431 38.35 23.55 20.52
C LYS A 431 39.33 22.62 19.82
N ASP A 432 40.56 22.50 20.39
CA ASP A 432 41.60 21.60 19.85
C ASP A 432 41.22 20.13 20.10
N ALA A 433 40.68 19.83 21.30
CA ALA A 433 40.14 18.51 21.65
C ALA A 433 38.97 18.12 20.72
N ALA A 434 38.06 19.03 20.41
CA ALA A 434 36.96 18.80 19.48
C ALA A 434 37.46 18.52 18.05
N PHE A 435 38.47 19.31 17.59
CA PHE A 435 39.05 19.12 16.26
C PHE A 435 39.84 17.82 16.16
N GLN A 436 40.82 17.64 17.04
CA GLN A 436 41.71 16.47 17.00
C GLN A 436 40.92 15.19 17.33
N GLY A 437 39.97 15.25 18.28
CA GLY A 437 39.15 14.12 18.67
C GLY A 437 38.29 13.60 17.50
N ALA A 438 37.65 14.49 16.77
CA ALA A 438 36.90 14.11 15.57
C ALA A 438 37.85 13.65 14.44
N ASN A 439 38.97 14.37 14.23
CA ASN A 439 39.90 14.07 13.14
C ASN A 439 40.67 12.74 13.30
N GLN A 440 40.89 12.27 14.51
CA GLN A 440 41.56 10.98 14.78
C GLN A 440 40.64 9.78 14.43
N VAL A 441 39.32 9.92 14.57
CA VAL A 441 38.40 8.78 14.47
C VAL A 441 37.50 8.82 13.22
N TRP A 442 37.45 9.96 12.48
CA TRP A 442 36.56 10.08 11.34
C TRP A 442 36.76 8.99 10.27
N GLY A 443 38.00 8.58 10.04
CA GLY A 443 38.32 7.52 9.07
C GLY A 443 37.71 6.18 9.47
N ALA A 444 37.81 5.80 10.75
CA ALA A 444 37.21 4.59 11.28
C ALA A 444 35.67 4.64 11.21
N VAL A 445 35.08 5.77 11.59
CA VAL A 445 33.62 5.98 11.53
C VAL A 445 33.13 5.96 10.08
N LEU A 446 33.87 6.54 9.13
CA LEU A 446 33.57 6.46 7.70
C LEU A 446 33.56 5.02 7.19
N VAL A 447 34.61 4.24 7.51
CA VAL A 447 34.69 2.84 7.09
C VAL A 447 33.54 2.03 7.68
N SER A 448 33.24 2.24 8.97
CA SER A 448 32.10 1.59 9.63
C SER A 448 30.77 1.93 8.93
N ALA A 449 30.52 3.21 8.65
CA ALA A 449 29.31 3.64 7.93
C ALA A 449 29.24 3.04 6.52
N LEU A 450 30.35 3.06 5.77
CA LEU A 450 30.40 2.48 4.42
C LEU A 450 30.16 0.97 4.44
N THR A 451 30.77 0.23 5.38
CA THR A 451 30.53 -1.23 5.49
C THR A 451 29.07 -1.53 5.79
N THR A 452 28.44 -0.75 6.65
CA THR A 452 27.00 -0.89 6.95
C THR A 452 26.15 -0.65 5.68
N VAL A 453 26.41 0.42 4.94
CA VAL A 453 25.69 0.72 3.69
C VAL A 453 25.92 -0.34 2.62
N MET A 454 27.18 -0.86 2.51
CA MET A 454 27.52 -1.92 1.55
C MET A 454 26.69 -3.20 1.73
N VAL A 455 26.32 -3.55 2.94
CA VAL A 455 25.47 -4.72 3.22
C VAL A 455 24.07 -4.56 2.58
N PHE A 456 23.59 -3.32 2.43
CA PHE A 456 22.27 -3.05 1.85
C PHE A 456 22.29 -2.86 0.32
N ILE A 457 23.47 -2.67 -0.31
CA ILE A 457 23.57 -2.49 -1.78
C ILE A 457 22.91 -3.65 -2.56
N PRO A 458 23.10 -4.94 -2.22
CA PRO A 458 22.42 -6.02 -2.94
C PRO A 458 20.89 -5.88 -2.95
N ILE A 459 20.31 -5.44 -1.83
CA ILE A 459 18.86 -5.22 -1.71
C ILE A 459 18.42 -4.03 -2.58
N LEU A 460 19.23 -2.95 -2.62
CA LEU A 460 18.91 -1.76 -3.44
C LEU A 460 18.91 -2.04 -4.94
N VAL A 461 19.75 -2.99 -5.39
CA VAL A 461 19.92 -3.35 -6.82
C VAL A 461 19.02 -4.52 -7.23
N MET A 462 18.39 -5.21 -6.27
CA MET A 462 17.55 -6.37 -6.55
C MET A 462 16.28 -5.98 -7.32
N GLU A 463 16.12 -6.56 -8.53
CA GLU A 463 14.97 -6.34 -9.43
C GLU A 463 13.85 -7.39 -9.26
N LEU A 464 13.66 -7.87 -8.04
CA LEU A 464 12.56 -8.79 -7.70
C LEU A 464 11.50 -8.05 -6.89
N GLU A 465 10.27 -8.57 -6.86
CA GLU A 465 9.20 -8.01 -6.02
C GLU A 465 9.62 -7.91 -4.55
N VAL A 466 10.28 -8.97 -4.03
CA VAL A 466 10.86 -8.99 -2.69
C VAL A 466 11.90 -7.88 -2.52
N GLY A 467 12.71 -7.60 -3.56
CA GLY A 467 13.67 -6.50 -3.56
C GLY A 467 12.99 -5.13 -3.46
N GLN A 468 11.88 -4.93 -4.15
CA GLN A 468 11.09 -3.69 -4.05
C GLN A 468 10.55 -3.49 -2.63
N LEU A 469 10.01 -4.55 -2.03
CA LEU A 469 9.48 -4.55 -0.67
C LEU A 469 10.55 -4.14 0.37
N PHE A 470 11.75 -4.73 0.29
CA PHE A 470 12.84 -4.44 1.23
C PHE A 470 13.70 -3.23 0.86
N ARG A 471 13.49 -2.62 -0.31
CA ARG A 471 14.24 -1.44 -0.74
C ARG A 471 14.06 -0.26 0.19
N ASP A 472 12.87 -0.08 0.72
CA ASP A 472 12.57 1.04 1.61
C ASP A 472 13.29 0.92 2.97
N ILE A 473 13.44 -0.29 3.51
CA ILE A 473 14.24 -0.52 4.73
C ILE A 473 15.72 -0.22 4.46
N ALA A 474 16.23 -0.69 3.31
CA ALA A 474 17.62 -0.48 2.91
C ALA A 474 17.94 1.01 2.71
N VAL A 475 17.03 1.76 2.08
CA VAL A 475 17.13 3.21 1.91
C VAL A 475 17.09 3.92 3.26
N ALA A 476 16.09 3.63 4.10
CA ALA A 476 15.92 4.26 5.40
C ALA A 476 17.17 4.10 6.29
N ILE A 477 17.69 2.87 6.39
CA ILE A 477 18.90 2.58 7.18
C ILE A 477 20.13 3.26 6.57
N SER A 478 20.35 3.12 5.27
CA SER A 478 21.53 3.69 4.59
C SER A 478 21.59 5.20 4.73
N VAL A 479 20.47 5.87 4.53
CA VAL A 479 20.37 7.34 4.68
C VAL A 479 20.61 7.75 6.12
N ALA A 480 19.97 7.07 7.11
CA ALA A 480 20.17 7.38 8.51
C ALA A 480 21.62 7.25 8.95
N VAL A 481 22.32 6.18 8.50
CA VAL A 481 23.74 5.95 8.79
C VAL A 481 24.63 7.02 8.15
N ILE A 482 24.37 7.39 6.89
CA ILE A 482 25.12 8.48 6.21
C ILE A 482 24.90 9.81 6.93
N LEU A 483 23.67 10.12 7.31
CA LEU A 483 23.36 11.34 8.07
C LEU A 483 24.01 11.32 9.44
N SER A 484 24.04 10.17 10.13
CA SER A 484 24.76 10.00 11.40
C SER A 484 26.26 10.28 11.27
N LEU A 485 26.89 9.78 10.20
CA LEU A 485 28.29 10.10 9.90
C LEU A 485 28.49 11.62 9.75
N LEU A 486 27.64 12.30 8.97
CA LEU A 486 27.72 13.75 8.77
C LEU A 486 27.51 14.50 10.09
N VAL A 487 26.50 14.11 10.88
CA VAL A 487 26.24 14.69 12.21
C VAL A 487 27.42 14.47 13.15
N SER A 488 28.01 13.27 13.14
CA SER A 488 29.15 12.92 14.02
C SER A 488 30.40 13.74 13.72
N VAL A 489 30.67 14.09 12.47
CA VAL A 489 31.86 14.89 12.10
C VAL A 489 31.60 16.41 12.07
N THR A 490 30.33 16.86 12.15
CA THR A 490 29.96 18.29 12.11
C THR A 490 29.29 18.78 13.39
N VAL A 491 28.12 18.20 13.72
CA VAL A 491 27.28 18.64 14.83
C VAL A 491 27.91 18.30 16.17
N ILE A 492 28.42 17.06 16.33
CA ILE A 492 29.03 16.61 17.57
C ILE A 492 30.24 17.49 17.97
N PRO A 493 31.26 17.73 17.11
CA PRO A 493 32.39 18.60 17.45
C PRO A 493 31.97 20.04 17.71
N ALA A 494 31.02 20.57 16.93
CA ALA A 494 30.51 21.93 17.10
C ALA A 494 29.82 22.12 18.46
N LEU A 495 28.91 21.21 18.83
CA LEU A 495 28.21 21.25 20.13
C LEU A 495 29.14 20.93 21.30
N ALA A 496 30.04 19.93 21.16
CA ALA A 496 31.03 19.60 22.18
C ALA A 496 31.91 20.80 22.52
N SER A 497 32.35 21.56 21.50
CA SER A 497 33.16 22.77 21.69
C SER A 497 32.47 23.87 22.53
N ARG A 498 31.14 23.82 22.61
CA ARG A 498 30.32 24.80 23.34
C ARG A 498 29.82 24.27 24.69
N LEU A 499 29.41 23.03 24.77
CA LEU A 499 28.75 22.44 25.94
C LEU A 499 29.75 21.80 26.92
N LEU A 500 30.93 21.35 26.46
CA LEU A 500 31.94 20.76 27.34
C LEU A 500 32.95 21.80 27.92
N LYS A 501 32.44 22.93 28.39
CA LYS A 501 33.27 24.03 28.91
C LYS A 501 33.85 23.83 30.33
N GLY A 502 33.45 22.78 31.04
CA GLY A 502 33.92 22.52 32.43
C GLY A 502 35.43 22.22 32.49
N ASP A 503 36.04 22.50 33.68
CA ASP A 503 37.44 22.13 33.94
C ASP A 503 37.48 20.67 34.38
N TYR A 504 37.93 19.79 33.44
CA TYR A 504 37.94 18.34 33.64
C TYR A 504 39.31 17.82 34.13
N LYS A 505 40.25 18.72 34.43
CA LYS A 505 41.59 18.35 34.89
C LYS A 505 41.64 17.75 36.29
N ASP A 506 40.71 18.13 37.17
CA ASP A 506 40.63 17.66 38.54
C ASP A 506 39.47 16.71 38.75
N GLU A 507 39.73 15.44 39.06
CA GLU A 507 38.70 14.49 39.47
C GLU A 507 37.90 14.95 40.68
N THR A 508 38.50 15.80 41.52
CA THR A 508 37.88 16.41 42.72
C THR A 508 36.96 17.57 42.41
N ALA A 509 37.15 18.25 41.28
CA ALA A 509 36.31 19.36 40.80
C ALA A 509 35.05 18.88 39.99
N ARG A 510 34.95 17.59 39.70
CA ARG A 510 33.76 17.01 39.07
C ARG A 510 32.55 17.19 40.01
N ARG A 511 31.51 17.83 39.52
CA ARG A 511 30.22 17.89 40.20
C ARG A 511 29.71 16.46 40.39
N ARG A 512 29.89 15.90 41.61
CA ARG A 512 29.45 14.54 41.93
C ARG A 512 27.95 14.45 41.75
N ILE A 513 27.52 13.52 40.92
CA ILE A 513 26.11 13.18 40.74
C ILE A 513 25.82 12.06 41.75
N PRO A 514 25.09 12.35 42.86
CA PRO A 514 25.13 11.52 44.09
C PRO A 514 24.62 10.08 43.90
N ILE A 515 23.83 9.82 42.87
CA ILE A 515 23.28 8.48 42.58
C ILE A 515 24.09 7.77 41.43
N ILE A 516 24.53 8.52 40.44
CA ILE A 516 25.18 7.97 39.24
C ILE A 516 26.64 7.58 39.48
N ASP A 517 27.39 8.37 40.23
CA ASP A 517 28.81 8.13 40.49
C ASP A 517 29.10 6.80 41.24
N PRO A 518 28.39 6.45 42.33
CA PRO A 518 28.61 5.16 42.98
C PRO A 518 28.16 3.96 42.11
N LEU A 519 27.05 4.08 41.35
CA LEU A 519 26.58 3.08 40.43
C LEU A 519 27.57 2.85 39.27
N ALA A 520 28.04 3.93 38.65
CA ALA A 520 29.02 3.86 37.56
C ALA A 520 30.39 3.30 38.03
N SER A 521 30.88 3.72 39.21
CA SER A 521 32.11 3.18 39.74
C SER A 521 31.98 1.71 40.12
N GLY A 522 30.86 1.27 40.67
CA GLY A 522 30.55 -0.13 40.93
C GLY A 522 30.50 -0.98 39.66
N PHE A 523 29.82 -0.46 38.64
CA PHE A 523 29.73 -1.15 37.33
C PHE A 523 31.08 -1.28 36.65
N VAL A 524 31.88 -0.22 36.60
CA VAL A 524 33.27 -0.27 36.05
C VAL A 524 34.15 -1.20 36.86
N ALA A 525 34.08 -1.18 38.19
CA ALA A 525 34.82 -2.10 39.04
C ALA A 525 34.41 -3.57 38.79
N MET A 526 33.15 -3.85 38.61
CA MET A 526 32.63 -5.18 38.25
C MET A 526 33.18 -5.68 36.91
N ILE A 527 33.12 -4.83 35.87
CA ILE A 527 33.68 -5.18 34.54
C ILE A 527 35.17 -5.40 34.61
N MET A 528 35.90 -4.52 35.30
CA MET A 528 37.35 -4.66 35.46
C MET A 528 37.73 -5.92 36.26
N ALA A 529 36.96 -6.26 37.28
CA ALA A 529 37.18 -7.50 38.04
C ALA A 529 36.89 -8.74 37.18
N PHE A 530 35.80 -8.71 36.40
CA PHE A 530 35.45 -9.79 35.49
C PHE A 530 36.49 -9.97 34.38
N THR A 531 36.80 -8.91 33.64
CA THR A 531 37.85 -8.97 32.59
C THR A 531 39.19 -9.34 33.12
N GLY A 532 39.58 -8.85 34.32
CA GLY A 532 40.80 -9.23 35.01
C GLY A 532 40.83 -10.72 35.41
N ALA A 533 39.70 -11.27 35.87
CA ALA A 533 39.56 -12.67 36.21
C ALA A 533 39.66 -13.58 34.95
N VAL A 534 38.98 -13.20 33.88
CA VAL A 534 38.97 -13.91 32.59
C VAL A 534 40.38 -13.88 31.95
N SER A 535 41.03 -12.70 31.95
CA SER A 535 42.36 -12.53 31.38
C SER A 535 43.47 -13.33 32.14
N ARG A 536 43.30 -13.47 33.46
CA ARG A 536 44.28 -14.21 34.29
C ARG A 536 44.15 -15.74 34.24
N ARG A 537 42.97 -16.26 33.88
CA ARG A 537 42.68 -17.70 33.88
C ARG A 537 42.21 -18.17 32.51
N ARG A 538 43.08 -18.81 31.71
CA ARG A 538 42.74 -19.35 30.37
C ARG A 538 41.55 -20.30 30.39
N SER A 539 41.39 -21.10 31.45
CA SER A 539 40.26 -22.02 31.60
C SER A 539 38.91 -21.27 31.74
N LEU A 540 38.93 -20.13 32.43
CA LEU A 540 37.75 -19.28 32.61
C LEU A 540 37.39 -18.55 31.29
N ALA A 541 38.38 -18.12 30.52
CA ALA A 541 38.17 -17.56 29.18
C ALA A 541 37.54 -18.57 28.23
N VAL A 542 38.04 -19.80 28.20
CA VAL A 542 37.50 -20.89 27.39
C VAL A 542 36.06 -21.24 27.84
N GLY A 543 35.83 -21.29 29.17
CA GLY A 543 34.50 -21.55 29.74
C GLY A 543 33.46 -20.47 29.37
N VAL A 544 33.85 -19.19 29.40
CA VAL A 544 32.99 -18.06 28.99
C VAL A 544 32.67 -18.15 27.49
N VAL A 545 33.68 -18.38 26.65
CA VAL A 545 33.46 -18.52 25.19
C VAL A 545 32.58 -19.74 24.89
N ALA A 546 32.82 -20.88 25.51
CA ALA A 546 32.02 -22.08 25.34
C ALA A 546 30.57 -21.86 25.82
N GLY A 547 30.39 -21.17 26.95
CA GLY A 547 29.05 -20.79 27.47
C GLY A 547 28.29 -19.88 26.53
N VAL A 548 28.94 -18.83 25.98
CA VAL A 548 28.32 -17.93 24.98
C VAL A 548 27.96 -18.70 23.71
N VAL A 549 28.85 -19.54 23.19
CA VAL A 549 28.58 -20.37 22.00
C VAL A 549 27.41 -21.34 22.25
N MET A 550 27.33 -21.93 23.45
CA MET A 550 26.22 -22.83 23.81
C MET A 550 24.88 -22.11 23.92
N ILE A 551 24.89 -20.91 24.47
CA ILE A 551 23.64 -20.06 24.56
C ILE A 551 23.24 -19.53 23.19
N SER A 552 24.17 -19.21 22.31
CA SER A 552 23.88 -18.72 20.95
C SER A 552 23.52 -19.83 19.95
N GLY A 553 23.80 -21.10 20.30
CA GLY A 553 23.42 -22.27 19.51
C GLY A 553 22.09 -22.92 19.90
N LEU A 554 21.44 -22.40 20.92
CA LEU A 554 20.04 -22.65 21.30
C LEU A 554 19.12 -21.59 20.70
#